data_0669fb619998428433139805097bc102
#
_entry.id   0669fb619998428433139805097bc102
#
_cell.length_a   1.000
_cell.length_b   1.000
_cell.length_c   1.000
_cell.angle_alpha   90.00
_cell.angle_beta   90.00
_cell.angle_gamma   90.00
#
_symmetry.space_group_name_H-M   'P 1'
#
loop_
_entity.id
_entity.type
_entity.pdbx_description
1 polymer ?
#
loop_
_entity_poly.entity_id
_entity_poly.type
_entity_poly.pdbx_seq_one_letter_code
_entity_poly.pdbx_strand_id
1 'polypeptide(L)'
;MTSTAPFGARLDDVVVQFGKNRRMLANGTVVKDEASTALDGATVTIRPGTITGVLGRNGAGKTTMLSLLAAFTRPTGGTVVVGPEGAEEDPWENSWITSGTQLVRESGDLINDDKVSTSLKYYADMRPDWSAETAERLLDVFEVDLRKKPSALSRGKRSAVGATIGLATRAPLTIFDEVYLGMDAPTRYAFYDELLADYAAHPRTILLSSHLVEEVERLFEDVMVIDGGRVLLAESADQMRARGFSLTGAKDAVGRLAEGRRVLHRQQLGATVQVTLEGALDDDELAAASAAGVEVGAVPVQDLFVRLTDPRGVPS
;
A
#
# COMPACT_ATOMS: atom_id res chain seq x y z
N MET A 1 -11.19 -8.63 -28.59
CA MET A 1 -11.22 -7.48 -27.66
C MET A 1 -11.38 -8.08 -26.28
N THR A 2 -10.27 -8.30 -25.60
CA THR A 2 -10.29 -8.71 -24.19
C THR A 2 -10.77 -7.50 -23.39
N SER A 3 -11.93 -7.63 -22.76
CA SER A 3 -12.44 -6.62 -21.83
C SER A 3 -11.41 -6.49 -20.71
N THR A 4 -10.77 -5.35 -20.62
CA THR A 4 -9.83 -5.00 -19.54
C THR A 4 -10.59 -4.54 -18.29
N ALA A 5 -11.62 -5.30 -17.88
CA ALA A 5 -12.33 -5.00 -16.65
C ALA A 5 -11.34 -5.05 -15.47
N PRO A 6 -11.34 -4.07 -14.57
CA PRO A 6 -10.50 -4.09 -13.38
C PRO A 6 -10.73 -5.38 -12.58
N PHE A 7 -9.65 -5.95 -12.04
CA PHE A 7 -9.74 -7.12 -11.17
C PHE A 7 -9.95 -6.66 -9.72
N GLY A 8 -10.94 -7.24 -9.06
CA GLY A 8 -11.04 -7.22 -7.61
C GLY A 8 -10.32 -8.43 -7.00
N ALA A 9 -10.35 -8.52 -5.67
CA ALA A 9 -9.86 -9.70 -4.97
C ALA A 9 -10.60 -9.90 -3.65
N ARG A 10 -10.65 -11.14 -3.20
CA ARG A 10 -11.19 -11.50 -1.89
C ARG A 10 -10.30 -12.53 -1.21
N LEU A 11 -10.00 -12.27 0.04
CA LEU A 11 -9.37 -13.19 0.97
C LEU A 11 -10.42 -13.58 2.01
N ASP A 12 -10.51 -14.86 2.34
CA ASP A 12 -11.47 -15.38 3.30
C ASP A 12 -10.76 -16.35 4.26
N ASP A 13 -10.61 -15.92 5.51
CA ASP A 13 -9.92 -16.62 6.60
C ASP A 13 -8.50 -17.14 6.22
N VAL A 14 -7.73 -16.28 5.53
CA VAL A 14 -6.46 -16.67 4.93
C VAL A 14 -5.37 -16.78 5.97
N VAL A 15 -4.72 -17.95 6.00
CA VAL A 15 -3.55 -18.23 6.83
C VAL A 15 -2.35 -18.52 5.94
N VAL A 16 -1.20 -17.93 6.28
CA VAL A 16 0.09 -18.26 5.66
C VAL A 16 1.11 -18.53 6.75
N GLN A 17 1.61 -19.76 6.76
CA GLN A 17 2.68 -20.20 7.66
C GLN A 17 3.90 -20.62 6.87
N PHE A 18 5.03 -20.02 7.16
CA PHE A 18 6.33 -20.46 6.64
C PHE A 18 6.88 -21.55 7.54
N GLY A 19 7.19 -22.69 6.92
CA GLY A 19 7.61 -23.90 7.64
C GLY A 19 8.94 -23.75 8.37
N LYS A 20 9.20 -24.70 9.28
CA LYS A 20 10.47 -24.85 10.00
C LYS A 20 11.59 -25.16 9.01
N ASN A 21 12.40 -24.19 8.64
CA ASN A 21 13.62 -24.42 7.90
C ASN A 21 14.65 -25.08 8.83
N ARG A 22 15.15 -26.25 8.42
CA ARG A 22 16.33 -26.86 9.04
C ARG A 22 17.56 -26.24 8.41
N ARG A 23 18.24 -25.37 9.15
CA ARG A 23 19.50 -24.78 8.71
C ARG A 23 20.65 -25.49 9.39
N MET A 24 21.52 -26.12 8.60
CA MET A 24 22.76 -26.70 9.13
C MET A 24 23.81 -25.61 9.20
N LEU A 25 24.28 -25.29 10.40
CA LEU A 25 25.37 -24.36 10.61
C LEU A 25 26.70 -25.01 10.19
N ALA A 26 27.73 -24.19 9.90
CA ALA A 26 29.05 -24.67 9.49
C ALA A 26 29.72 -25.61 10.48
N ASN A 27 29.29 -25.64 11.74
CA ASN A 27 29.73 -26.54 12.80
C ASN A 27 28.91 -27.85 12.90
N GLY A 28 28.05 -28.15 11.94
CA GLY A 28 27.19 -29.33 11.93
C GLY A 28 25.95 -29.29 12.81
N THR A 29 25.72 -28.17 13.52
CA THR A 29 24.51 -28.01 14.35
C THR A 29 23.31 -27.71 13.47
N VAL A 30 22.23 -28.49 13.63
CA VAL A 30 20.94 -28.25 12.96
C VAL A 30 20.10 -27.31 13.82
N VAL A 31 19.94 -26.06 13.37
CA VAL A 31 19.00 -25.10 13.96
C VAL A 31 17.66 -25.29 13.25
N LYS A 32 16.60 -25.48 14.03
CA LYS A 32 15.22 -25.44 13.52
C LYS A 32 14.70 -24.03 13.72
N ASP A 33 14.46 -23.29 12.64
CA ASP A 33 13.71 -22.07 12.73
C ASP A 33 12.27 -22.41 13.16
N GLU A 34 11.71 -21.66 14.09
CA GLU A 34 10.30 -21.81 14.46
C GLU A 34 9.39 -21.47 13.29
N ALA A 35 8.22 -22.11 13.19
CA ALA A 35 7.24 -21.76 12.18
C ALA A 35 6.80 -20.31 12.41
N SER A 36 6.88 -19.49 11.35
CA SER A 36 6.43 -18.10 11.39
C SER A 36 5.08 -17.99 10.68
N THR A 37 4.09 -17.44 11.37
CA THR A 37 2.79 -17.11 10.78
C THR A 37 2.86 -15.69 10.24
N ALA A 38 2.73 -15.54 8.92
CA ALA A 38 2.77 -14.24 8.25
C ALA A 38 1.37 -13.65 8.04
N LEU A 39 0.36 -14.50 7.84
CA LEU A 39 -1.05 -14.13 7.87
C LEU A 39 -1.80 -15.10 8.79
N ASP A 40 -2.74 -14.57 9.58
CA ASP A 40 -3.46 -15.28 10.64
C ASP A 40 -4.96 -14.95 10.57
N GLY A 41 -5.69 -15.63 9.66
CA GLY A 41 -7.11 -15.41 9.47
C GLY A 41 -7.43 -14.09 8.74
N ALA A 42 -6.61 -13.68 7.77
CA ALA A 42 -6.83 -12.45 7.03
C ALA A 42 -8.10 -12.55 6.16
N THR A 43 -9.07 -11.66 6.40
CA THR A 43 -10.31 -11.58 5.63
C THR A 43 -10.50 -10.16 5.13
N VAL A 44 -10.63 -9.98 3.79
CA VAL A 44 -10.79 -8.67 3.15
C VAL A 44 -11.32 -8.81 1.74
N THR A 45 -12.06 -7.80 1.30
CA THR A 45 -12.46 -7.61 -0.11
C THR A 45 -11.80 -6.35 -0.65
N ILE A 46 -11.15 -6.47 -1.80
CA ILE A 46 -10.52 -5.38 -2.56
C ILE A 46 -11.45 -5.03 -3.70
N ARG A 47 -11.94 -3.81 -3.71
CA ARG A 47 -12.87 -3.34 -4.74
C ARG A 47 -12.15 -3.20 -6.09
N PRO A 48 -12.75 -3.67 -7.20
CA PRO A 48 -12.19 -3.44 -8.52
C PRO A 48 -12.24 -1.96 -8.88
N GLY A 49 -11.21 -1.50 -9.62
CA GLY A 49 -11.18 -0.16 -10.18
C GLY A 49 -10.85 0.96 -9.17
N THR A 50 -10.26 0.65 -8.03
CA THR A 50 -9.87 1.63 -7.01
C THR A 50 -8.35 1.62 -6.78
N ILE A 51 -7.83 2.75 -6.27
CA ILE A 51 -6.49 2.81 -5.67
C ILE A 51 -6.63 2.50 -4.18
N THR A 52 -6.10 1.37 -3.74
CA THR A 52 -6.16 0.94 -2.34
C THR A 52 -4.79 1.02 -1.68
N GLY A 53 -4.69 1.77 -0.60
CA GLY A 53 -3.51 1.80 0.28
C GLY A 53 -3.46 0.59 1.19
N VAL A 54 -2.36 -0.17 1.14
CA VAL A 54 -2.11 -1.31 2.04
C VAL A 54 -1.12 -0.88 3.11
N LEU A 55 -1.63 -0.49 4.26
CA LEU A 55 -0.87 0.09 5.36
C LEU A 55 -0.55 -0.95 6.42
N GLY A 56 0.64 -0.89 6.97
CA GLY A 56 1.07 -1.80 8.03
C GLY A 56 2.54 -1.61 8.36
N ARG A 57 2.91 -1.96 9.59
CA ARG A 57 4.31 -1.93 10.03
C ARG A 57 5.15 -2.94 9.26
N ASN A 58 6.48 -2.83 9.35
CA ASN A 58 7.37 -3.85 8.80
C ASN A 58 7.11 -5.19 9.49
N GLY A 59 6.94 -6.26 8.69
CA GLY A 59 6.59 -7.59 9.20
C GLY A 59 5.09 -7.81 9.48
N ALA A 60 4.21 -6.85 9.19
CA ALA A 60 2.76 -6.97 9.42
C ALA A 60 2.05 -7.99 8.50
N GLY A 61 2.70 -8.46 7.42
CA GLY A 61 2.13 -9.40 6.47
C GLY A 61 1.79 -8.81 5.09
N LYS A 62 2.03 -7.50 4.84
CA LYS A 62 1.72 -6.82 3.57
C LYS A 62 2.24 -7.57 2.34
N THR A 63 3.57 -7.74 2.25
CA THR A 63 4.23 -8.44 1.13
C THR A 63 3.70 -9.86 0.94
N THR A 64 3.41 -10.58 2.03
CA THR A 64 2.84 -11.93 1.95
C THR A 64 1.46 -11.91 1.34
N MET A 65 0.59 -10.99 1.77
CA MET A 65 -0.76 -10.84 1.20
C MET A 65 -0.70 -10.45 -0.28
N LEU A 66 0.13 -9.47 -0.63
CA LEU A 66 0.29 -9.05 -2.03
C LEU A 66 0.85 -10.18 -2.92
N SER A 67 1.74 -11.02 -2.36
CA SER A 67 2.28 -12.20 -3.04
C SER A 67 1.23 -13.30 -3.29
N LEU A 68 0.23 -13.44 -2.40
CA LEU A 68 -0.90 -14.35 -2.64
C LEU A 68 -1.73 -13.90 -3.85
N LEU A 69 -2.05 -12.59 -3.93
CA LEU A 69 -2.84 -12.03 -5.03
C LEU A 69 -2.15 -12.19 -6.39
N ALA A 70 -0.83 -12.14 -6.40
CA ALA A 70 -0.02 -12.31 -7.61
C ALA A 70 0.42 -13.77 -7.85
N ALA A 71 -0.11 -14.74 -7.11
CA ALA A 71 0.22 -16.18 -7.21
C ALA A 71 1.71 -16.52 -7.00
N PHE A 72 2.47 -15.68 -6.27
CA PHE A 72 3.86 -16.00 -5.88
C PHE A 72 3.93 -16.93 -4.66
N THR A 73 2.85 -17.04 -3.91
CA THR A 73 2.77 -17.91 -2.73
C THR A 73 1.36 -18.48 -2.62
N ARG A 74 1.22 -19.66 -1.99
CA ARG A 74 -0.09 -20.26 -1.68
C ARG A 74 -0.48 -20.00 -0.22
N PRO A 75 -1.77 -19.85 0.07
CA PRO A 75 -2.23 -19.89 1.45
C PRO A 75 -2.05 -21.29 2.03
N THR A 76 -1.78 -21.40 3.34
CA THR A 76 -1.78 -22.66 4.09
C THR A 76 -3.18 -23.01 4.62
N GLY A 77 -4.10 -22.04 4.63
CA GLY A 77 -5.52 -22.17 4.96
C GLY A 77 -6.31 -20.99 4.42
N GLY A 78 -7.63 -21.14 4.35
CA GLY A 78 -8.51 -20.14 3.77
C GLY A 78 -8.52 -20.14 2.24
N THR A 79 -9.16 -19.13 1.65
CA THR A 79 -9.30 -18.98 0.19
C THR A 79 -8.90 -17.62 -0.29
N VAL A 80 -8.30 -17.56 -1.49
CA VAL A 80 -7.96 -16.32 -2.20
C VAL A 80 -8.56 -16.41 -3.59
N VAL A 81 -9.29 -15.38 -4.00
CA VAL A 81 -9.80 -15.26 -5.37
C VAL A 81 -9.47 -13.89 -5.92
N VAL A 82 -9.16 -13.83 -7.22
CA VAL A 82 -8.79 -12.62 -7.97
C VAL A 82 -9.48 -12.64 -9.31
N GLY A 83 -9.96 -11.51 -9.81
CA GLY A 83 -10.58 -11.42 -11.12
C GLY A 83 -11.58 -10.26 -11.23
N PRO A 84 -12.28 -10.14 -12.37
CA PRO A 84 -13.39 -9.21 -12.50
C PRO A 84 -14.51 -9.56 -11.55
N GLU A 85 -15.31 -8.58 -11.17
CA GLU A 85 -16.46 -8.77 -10.28
C GLU A 85 -17.40 -9.87 -10.82
N GLY A 86 -17.68 -10.87 -9.98
CA GLY A 86 -18.52 -12.02 -10.32
C GLY A 86 -17.85 -13.11 -11.16
N ALA A 87 -16.55 -12.98 -11.46
CA ALA A 87 -15.74 -13.96 -12.17
C ALA A 87 -14.34 -14.10 -11.54
N GLU A 88 -14.27 -13.95 -10.21
CA GLU A 88 -13.05 -14.13 -9.45
C GLU A 88 -12.72 -15.63 -9.32
N GLU A 89 -11.47 -15.98 -9.54
CA GLU A 89 -10.97 -17.35 -9.45
C GLU A 89 -9.71 -17.44 -8.58
N ASP A 90 -9.33 -18.67 -8.18
CA ASP A 90 -8.04 -18.92 -7.52
C ASP A 90 -6.89 -18.48 -8.47
N PRO A 91 -6.02 -17.57 -8.03
CA PRO A 91 -4.93 -17.09 -8.87
C PRO A 91 -3.83 -18.14 -9.09
N TRP A 92 -3.78 -19.20 -8.28
CA TRP A 92 -2.72 -20.18 -8.35
C TRP A 92 -2.85 -21.07 -9.61
N GLU A 93 -1.74 -21.18 -10.36
CA GLU A 93 -1.68 -21.91 -11.64
C GLU A 93 -2.74 -21.44 -12.67
N ASN A 94 -3.28 -20.23 -12.49
CA ASN A 94 -4.24 -19.63 -13.40
C ASN A 94 -3.56 -18.60 -14.29
N SER A 95 -3.26 -19.00 -15.54
CA SER A 95 -2.53 -18.14 -16.48
C SER A 95 -3.30 -16.88 -16.87
N TRP A 96 -4.63 -16.91 -16.85
CA TRP A 96 -5.46 -15.75 -17.14
C TRP A 96 -5.36 -14.71 -16.02
N ILE A 97 -5.52 -15.12 -14.76
CA ILE A 97 -5.38 -14.23 -13.60
C ILE A 97 -3.95 -13.67 -13.51
N THR A 98 -2.94 -14.53 -13.66
CA THR A 98 -1.54 -14.09 -13.55
C THR A 98 -1.10 -13.18 -14.70
N SER A 99 -1.66 -13.33 -15.90
CA SER A 99 -1.41 -12.38 -17.00
C SER A 99 -2.07 -11.01 -16.75
N GLY A 100 -3.22 -10.98 -16.06
CA GLY A 100 -3.94 -9.77 -15.67
C GLY A 100 -3.47 -9.14 -14.34
N THR A 101 -2.45 -9.72 -13.68
CA THR A 101 -1.91 -9.22 -12.41
C THR A 101 -0.44 -8.87 -12.54
N GLN A 102 -0.06 -7.66 -12.16
CA GLN A 102 1.33 -7.21 -12.11
C GLN A 102 1.72 -6.86 -10.68
N LEU A 103 2.67 -7.59 -10.11
CA LEU A 103 3.33 -7.22 -8.85
C LEU A 103 4.69 -6.61 -9.17
N VAL A 104 4.97 -5.47 -8.55
CA VAL A 104 6.28 -4.81 -8.55
C VAL A 104 6.72 -4.63 -7.11
N ARG A 105 7.86 -5.23 -6.76
CA ARG A 105 8.47 -5.11 -5.43
C ARG A 105 9.54 -4.03 -5.41
N GLU A 106 9.99 -3.65 -4.25
CA GLU A 106 11.05 -2.66 -4.03
C GLU A 106 12.30 -2.87 -4.89
N SER A 107 12.68 -4.12 -5.15
CA SER A 107 13.83 -4.47 -6.00
C SER A 107 13.63 -4.17 -7.49
N GLY A 108 12.40 -3.84 -7.91
CA GLY A 108 12.00 -3.63 -9.30
C GLY A 108 11.84 -4.91 -10.10
N ASP A 109 12.09 -6.08 -9.53
CA ASP A 109 11.94 -7.43 -10.14
C ASP A 109 12.61 -7.56 -11.52
N LEU A 110 13.80 -6.97 -11.68
CA LEU A 110 14.56 -6.95 -12.91
C LEU A 110 15.55 -8.12 -13.01
N ILE A 111 15.82 -8.58 -14.22
CA ILE A 111 16.84 -9.58 -14.50
C ILE A 111 18.24 -8.92 -14.37
N ASN A 112 18.98 -9.26 -13.34
CA ASN A 112 20.23 -8.55 -12.98
C ASN A 112 21.34 -8.62 -14.04
N ASP A 113 21.38 -9.68 -14.84
CA ASP A 113 22.46 -9.92 -15.80
C ASP A 113 22.20 -9.31 -17.17
N ASP A 114 20.98 -8.89 -17.46
CA ASP A 114 20.57 -8.27 -18.71
C ASP A 114 20.54 -6.75 -18.62
N LYS A 115 20.56 -6.05 -19.77
CA LYS A 115 20.33 -4.61 -19.81
C LYS A 115 18.88 -4.30 -19.44
N VAL A 116 18.63 -3.10 -18.89
CA VAL A 116 17.27 -2.63 -18.63
C VAL A 116 16.38 -2.72 -19.87
N SER A 117 16.91 -2.33 -21.04
CA SER A 117 16.19 -2.46 -22.32
C SER A 117 15.74 -3.88 -22.64
N THR A 118 16.52 -4.89 -22.29
CA THR A 118 16.18 -6.31 -22.50
C THR A 118 15.09 -6.74 -21.55
N SER A 119 15.18 -6.35 -20.26
CA SER A 119 14.13 -6.63 -19.28
C SER A 119 12.79 -6.02 -19.70
N LEU A 120 12.78 -4.77 -20.16
CA LEU A 120 11.55 -4.11 -20.65
C LEU A 120 10.94 -4.83 -21.87
N LYS A 121 11.81 -5.32 -22.77
CA LYS A 121 11.33 -6.11 -23.92
C LYS A 121 10.65 -7.39 -23.49
N TYR A 122 11.17 -8.12 -22.48
CA TYR A 122 10.51 -9.30 -21.94
C TYR A 122 9.13 -8.98 -21.38
N TYR A 123 8.99 -7.88 -20.65
CA TYR A 123 7.69 -7.45 -20.15
C TYR A 123 6.74 -7.10 -21.31
N ALA A 124 7.21 -6.36 -22.32
CA ALA A 124 6.42 -6.03 -23.49
C ALA A 124 5.94 -7.27 -24.27
N ASP A 125 6.80 -8.29 -24.40
CA ASP A 125 6.47 -9.53 -25.09
C ASP A 125 5.45 -10.41 -24.32
N MET A 126 5.45 -10.29 -22.98
CA MET A 126 4.59 -11.11 -22.10
C MET A 126 3.28 -10.44 -21.66
N ARG A 127 3.14 -9.13 -21.85
CA ARG A 127 2.00 -8.36 -21.34
C ARG A 127 1.12 -7.84 -22.47
N PRO A 128 -0.16 -8.31 -22.60
CA PRO A 128 -1.03 -7.99 -23.72
C PRO A 128 -1.29 -6.50 -23.91
N ASP A 129 -1.41 -5.77 -22.78
CA ASP A 129 -1.81 -4.36 -22.74
C ASP A 129 -0.61 -3.42 -22.53
N TRP A 130 0.62 -3.90 -22.79
CA TRP A 130 1.84 -3.10 -22.63
C TRP A 130 1.80 -1.81 -23.44
N SER A 131 2.04 -0.69 -22.76
CA SER A 131 2.17 0.63 -23.38
C SER A 131 3.64 1.02 -23.53
N ALA A 132 4.17 0.91 -24.74
CA ALA A 132 5.52 1.36 -25.03
C ALA A 132 5.67 2.89 -24.83
N GLU A 133 4.66 3.66 -25.22
CA GLU A 133 4.62 5.11 -25.02
C GLU A 133 4.74 5.49 -23.54
N THR A 134 3.95 4.85 -22.66
CA THR A 134 4.05 5.07 -21.22
C THR A 134 5.43 4.68 -20.68
N ALA A 135 5.97 3.55 -21.13
CA ALA A 135 7.29 3.11 -20.70
C ALA A 135 8.39 4.10 -21.10
N GLU A 136 8.43 4.54 -22.36
CA GLU A 136 9.42 5.50 -22.85
C GLU A 136 9.34 6.82 -22.09
N ARG A 137 8.14 7.40 -21.97
CA ARG A 137 7.91 8.64 -21.25
C ARG A 137 8.35 8.58 -19.79
N LEU A 138 8.02 7.51 -19.06
CA LEU A 138 8.39 7.35 -17.66
C LEU A 138 9.90 7.15 -17.48
N LEU A 139 10.56 6.44 -18.39
CA LEU A 139 12.00 6.25 -18.35
C LEU A 139 12.76 7.58 -18.58
N ASP A 140 12.23 8.45 -19.43
CA ASP A 140 12.76 9.81 -19.60
C ASP A 140 12.53 10.66 -18.34
N VAL A 141 11.32 10.66 -17.77
CA VAL A 141 10.99 11.36 -16.51
C VAL A 141 11.92 10.93 -15.37
N PHE A 142 12.18 9.63 -15.27
CA PHE A 142 13.05 9.07 -14.25
C PHE A 142 14.55 9.06 -14.62
N GLU A 143 14.92 9.58 -15.80
CA GLU A 143 16.31 9.64 -16.29
C GLU A 143 17.05 8.29 -16.19
N VAL A 144 16.45 7.22 -16.71
CA VAL A 144 17.01 5.87 -16.63
C VAL A 144 17.85 5.57 -17.87
N ASP A 145 19.12 5.18 -17.68
CA ASP A 145 19.98 4.70 -18.77
C ASP A 145 19.67 3.22 -19.08
N LEU A 146 18.96 2.99 -20.19
CA LEU A 146 18.51 1.67 -20.66
C LEU A 146 19.64 0.70 -21.03
N ARG A 147 20.86 1.21 -21.27
CA ARG A 147 22.03 0.40 -21.66
C ARG A 147 22.70 -0.25 -20.46
N LYS A 148 22.43 0.26 -19.25
CA LYS A 148 22.98 -0.29 -18.02
C LYS A 148 22.27 -1.57 -17.62
N LYS A 149 22.99 -2.41 -16.87
CA LYS A 149 22.40 -3.53 -16.14
C LYS A 149 21.72 -3.02 -14.87
N PRO A 150 20.66 -3.66 -14.35
CA PRO A 150 20.04 -3.29 -13.09
C PRO A 150 21.04 -3.23 -11.91
N SER A 151 22.03 -4.11 -11.89
CA SER A 151 23.10 -4.11 -10.88
C SER A 151 23.97 -2.85 -10.88
N ALA A 152 24.04 -2.13 -12.00
CA ALA A 152 24.79 -0.87 -12.15
C ALA A 152 23.92 0.39 -11.93
N LEU A 153 22.62 0.22 -11.66
CA LEU A 153 21.71 1.30 -11.30
C LEU A 153 21.74 1.54 -9.79
N SER A 154 21.50 2.79 -9.36
CA SER A 154 21.16 3.07 -7.97
C SER A 154 19.85 2.36 -7.57
N ARG A 155 19.63 2.18 -6.27
CA ARG A 155 18.38 1.60 -5.75
C ARG A 155 17.16 2.39 -6.26
N GLY A 156 17.22 3.74 -6.23
CA GLY A 156 16.15 4.59 -6.72
C GLY A 156 15.86 4.41 -8.21
N LYS A 157 16.88 4.31 -9.05
CA LYS A 157 16.70 4.08 -10.49
C LYS A 157 16.15 2.67 -10.77
N ARG A 158 16.49 1.64 -9.97
CA ARG A 158 15.86 0.31 -10.08
C ARG A 158 14.38 0.36 -9.71
N SER A 159 14.06 1.04 -8.61
CA SER A 159 12.67 1.26 -8.19
C SER A 159 11.88 2.01 -9.27
N ALA A 160 12.47 3.02 -9.90
CA ALA A 160 11.86 3.77 -11.00
C ALA A 160 11.57 2.91 -12.24
N VAL A 161 12.50 1.99 -12.61
CA VAL A 161 12.22 1.01 -13.67
C VAL A 161 11.09 0.07 -13.29
N GLY A 162 11.06 -0.41 -12.04
CA GLY A 162 9.95 -1.22 -11.54
C GLY A 162 8.62 -0.48 -11.62
N ALA A 163 8.56 0.77 -11.16
CA ALA A 163 7.38 1.63 -11.28
C ALA A 163 6.94 1.82 -12.73
N THR A 164 7.90 2.03 -13.65
CA THR A 164 7.63 2.10 -15.10
C THR A 164 6.99 0.80 -15.61
N ILE A 165 7.52 -0.36 -15.24
CA ILE A 165 6.96 -1.65 -15.63
C ILE A 165 5.52 -1.78 -15.10
N GLY A 166 5.30 -1.48 -13.82
CA GLY A 166 3.97 -1.55 -13.22
C GLY A 166 2.93 -0.70 -13.94
N LEU A 167 3.26 0.55 -14.29
CA LEU A 167 2.36 1.43 -15.00
C LEU A 167 2.20 1.03 -16.48
N ALA A 168 3.30 0.71 -17.17
CA ALA A 168 3.27 0.38 -18.60
C ALA A 168 2.59 -0.95 -18.91
N THR A 169 2.53 -1.90 -17.99
CA THR A 169 1.81 -3.18 -18.19
C THR A 169 0.31 -3.01 -18.28
N ARG A 170 -0.26 -1.95 -17.72
CA ARG A 170 -1.72 -1.69 -17.68
C ARG A 170 -2.53 -2.90 -17.23
N ALA A 171 -1.94 -3.73 -16.35
CA ALA A 171 -2.58 -4.93 -15.85
C ALA A 171 -3.87 -4.58 -15.07
N PRO A 172 -4.99 -5.30 -15.26
CA PRO A 172 -6.24 -5.10 -14.52
C PRO A 172 -6.10 -5.02 -13.00
N LEU A 173 -5.07 -5.71 -12.43
CA LEU A 173 -4.61 -5.56 -11.06
C LEU A 173 -3.12 -5.23 -11.06
N THR A 174 -2.78 -4.03 -10.65
CA THR A 174 -1.38 -3.58 -10.52
C THR A 174 -1.04 -3.39 -9.04
N ILE A 175 0.04 -4.02 -8.59
CA ILE A 175 0.45 -4.04 -7.19
C ILE A 175 1.86 -3.46 -7.06
N PHE A 176 2.00 -2.41 -6.26
CA PHE A 176 3.28 -1.78 -5.92
C PHE A 176 3.60 -2.07 -4.46
N ASP A 177 4.55 -2.98 -4.22
CA ASP A 177 4.98 -3.33 -2.86
C ASP A 177 6.23 -2.53 -2.49
N GLU A 178 6.01 -1.42 -1.77
CA GLU A 178 7.03 -0.49 -1.28
C GLU A 178 8.02 0.00 -2.37
N VAL A 179 7.57 0.07 -3.63
CA VAL A 179 8.41 0.38 -4.80
C VAL A 179 9.14 1.73 -4.71
N TYR A 180 8.57 2.67 -3.95
CA TYR A 180 9.12 4.03 -3.79
C TYR A 180 10.29 4.12 -2.81
N LEU A 181 10.59 3.09 -2.00
CA LEU A 181 11.57 3.14 -0.91
C LEU A 181 13.00 3.46 -1.35
N GLY A 182 13.34 3.19 -2.57
CA GLY A 182 14.67 3.53 -3.09
C GLY A 182 14.77 4.90 -3.74
N MET A 183 13.62 5.58 -3.96
CA MET A 183 13.55 6.84 -4.70
C MET A 183 13.87 8.03 -3.80
N ASP A 184 14.55 9.06 -4.34
CA ASP A 184 14.60 10.36 -3.70
C ASP A 184 13.24 11.07 -3.78
N ALA A 185 13.07 12.14 -3.01
CA ALA A 185 11.78 12.82 -2.92
C ALA A 185 11.26 13.32 -4.30
N PRO A 186 12.07 13.97 -5.16
CA PRO A 186 11.59 14.39 -6.48
C PRO A 186 11.10 13.22 -7.35
N THR A 187 11.88 12.13 -7.42
CA THR A 187 11.51 10.93 -8.19
C THR A 187 10.23 10.29 -7.66
N ARG A 188 10.07 10.26 -6.33
CA ARG A 188 8.90 9.69 -5.67
C ARG A 188 7.64 10.50 -5.94
N TYR A 189 7.70 11.84 -5.86
CA TYR A 189 6.56 12.69 -6.23
C TYR A 189 6.20 12.56 -7.71
N ALA A 190 7.20 12.52 -8.60
CA ALA A 190 6.96 12.28 -10.01
C ALA A 190 6.25 10.92 -10.24
N PHE A 191 6.65 9.88 -9.51
CA PHE A 191 5.95 8.58 -9.57
C PHE A 191 4.48 8.68 -9.14
N TYR A 192 4.17 9.41 -8.08
CA TYR A 192 2.79 9.57 -7.62
C TYR A 192 1.94 10.35 -8.62
N ASP A 193 2.48 11.42 -9.19
CA ASP A 193 1.77 12.22 -10.18
C ASP A 193 1.51 11.43 -11.46
N GLU A 194 2.50 10.64 -11.91
CA GLU A 194 2.37 9.76 -13.07
C GLU A 194 1.39 8.60 -12.83
N LEU A 195 1.38 8.03 -11.62
CA LEU A 195 0.42 7.01 -11.22
C LEU A 195 -1.03 7.53 -11.31
N LEU A 196 -1.28 8.74 -10.76
CA LEU A 196 -2.60 9.35 -10.82
C LEU A 196 -3.03 9.70 -12.25
N ALA A 197 -2.10 10.25 -13.06
CA ALA A 197 -2.38 10.59 -14.45
C ALA A 197 -2.70 9.35 -15.28
N ASP A 198 -1.92 8.27 -15.12
CA ASP A 198 -2.14 7.01 -15.83
C ASP A 198 -3.43 6.29 -15.35
N TYR A 199 -3.72 6.32 -14.04
CA TYR A 199 -4.97 5.79 -13.49
C TYR A 199 -6.21 6.54 -14.02
N ALA A 200 -6.16 7.87 -14.09
CA ALA A 200 -7.26 8.66 -14.62
C ALA A 200 -7.52 8.36 -16.12
N ALA A 201 -6.47 8.10 -16.89
CA ALA A 201 -6.58 7.76 -18.32
C ALA A 201 -6.95 6.29 -18.56
N HIS A 202 -6.52 5.40 -17.69
CA HIS A 202 -6.68 3.94 -17.79
C HIS A 202 -7.07 3.35 -16.42
N PRO A 203 -8.35 3.51 -16.00
CA PRO A 203 -8.83 3.04 -14.71
C PRO A 203 -8.65 1.52 -14.55
N ARG A 204 -8.04 1.10 -13.46
CA ARG A 204 -7.82 -0.29 -13.07
C ARG A 204 -7.62 -0.40 -11.57
N THR A 205 -7.51 -1.59 -11.03
CA THR A 205 -7.23 -1.75 -9.60
C THR A 205 -5.74 -1.57 -9.33
N ILE A 206 -5.41 -0.68 -8.41
CA ILE A 206 -4.04 -0.44 -7.97
C ILE A 206 -3.94 -0.67 -6.47
N LEU A 207 -3.03 -1.55 -6.05
CA LEU A 207 -2.66 -1.68 -4.64
C LEU A 207 -1.29 -1.04 -4.44
N LEU A 208 -1.19 -0.16 -3.46
CA LEU A 208 0.07 0.49 -3.09
C LEU A 208 0.36 0.23 -1.62
N SER A 209 1.36 -0.62 -1.33
CA SER A 209 1.78 -0.83 0.05
C SER A 209 2.69 0.31 0.52
N SER A 210 2.44 0.79 1.73
CA SER A 210 3.23 1.87 2.33
C SER A 210 3.30 1.76 3.84
N HIS A 211 4.42 2.25 4.38
CA HIS A 211 4.54 2.63 5.78
C HIS A 211 4.73 4.16 5.94
N LEU A 212 4.83 4.91 4.82
CA LEU A 212 4.90 6.38 4.77
C LEU A 212 3.52 6.95 4.43
N VAL A 213 2.58 6.81 5.36
CA VAL A 213 1.16 7.10 5.12
C VAL A 213 0.92 8.54 4.66
N GLU A 214 1.55 9.53 5.34
CA GLU A 214 1.38 10.96 5.06
C GLU A 214 1.67 11.36 3.61
N GLU A 215 2.61 10.66 2.95
CA GLU A 215 2.99 10.99 1.58
C GLU A 215 2.01 10.44 0.55
N VAL A 216 1.35 9.33 0.87
CA VAL A 216 0.56 8.55 -0.11
C VAL A 216 -0.95 8.57 0.15
N GLU A 217 -1.40 9.06 1.33
CA GLU A 217 -2.82 9.04 1.70
C GLU A 217 -3.72 9.80 0.71
N ARG A 218 -3.18 10.80 0.00
CA ARG A 218 -3.90 11.54 -1.04
C ARG A 218 -4.19 10.73 -2.30
N LEU A 219 -3.52 9.59 -2.48
CA LEU A 219 -3.69 8.72 -3.63
C LEU A 219 -4.83 7.72 -3.44
N PHE A 220 -5.25 7.48 -2.20
CA PHE A 220 -6.10 6.35 -1.85
C PHE A 220 -7.59 6.70 -1.89
N GLU A 221 -8.36 5.85 -2.58
CA GLU A 221 -9.81 5.78 -2.48
C GLU A 221 -10.20 4.83 -1.34
N ASP A 222 -9.47 3.73 -1.18
CA ASP A 222 -9.62 2.76 -0.10
C ASP A 222 -8.34 2.60 0.70
N VAL A 223 -8.50 2.25 1.96
CA VAL A 223 -7.39 1.98 2.88
C VAL A 223 -7.61 0.64 3.57
N MET A 224 -6.57 -0.16 3.60
CA MET A 224 -6.50 -1.40 4.36
C MET A 224 -5.35 -1.31 5.35
N VAL A 225 -5.61 -1.62 6.61
CA VAL A 225 -4.60 -1.66 7.68
C VAL A 225 -4.38 -3.10 8.10
N ILE A 226 -3.12 -3.54 8.05
CA ILE A 226 -2.70 -4.88 8.46
C ILE A 226 -1.73 -4.76 9.63
N ASP A 227 -1.94 -5.57 10.65
CA ASP A 227 -0.99 -5.76 11.75
C ASP A 227 -1.01 -7.19 12.26
N GLY A 228 0.18 -7.74 12.60
CA GLY A 228 0.32 -9.10 13.12
C GLY A 228 -0.31 -10.18 12.23
N GLY A 229 -0.32 -9.99 10.91
CA GLY A 229 -0.91 -10.93 9.94
C GLY A 229 -2.44 -10.84 9.82
N ARG A 230 -3.09 -9.89 10.48
CA ARG A 230 -4.55 -9.72 10.46
C ARG A 230 -4.93 -8.38 9.82
N VAL A 231 -6.04 -8.37 9.10
CA VAL A 231 -6.64 -7.13 8.60
C VAL A 231 -7.42 -6.49 9.74
N LEU A 232 -6.96 -5.34 10.22
CA LEU A 232 -7.61 -4.60 11.30
C LEU A 232 -8.74 -3.71 10.78
N LEU A 233 -8.59 -3.21 9.56
CA LEU A 233 -9.49 -2.27 8.93
C LEU A 233 -9.40 -2.39 7.41
N ALA A 234 -10.53 -2.29 6.73
CA ALA A 234 -10.61 -2.10 5.27
C ALA A 234 -11.87 -1.28 4.97
N GLU A 235 -11.70 -0.02 4.56
CA GLU A 235 -12.79 0.92 4.29
C GLU A 235 -12.34 2.02 3.33
N SER A 236 -13.28 2.88 2.88
CA SER A 236 -12.89 4.04 2.07
C SER A 236 -12.05 5.02 2.90
N ALA A 237 -11.14 5.74 2.21
CA ALA A 237 -10.31 6.76 2.85
C ALA A 237 -11.18 7.85 3.52
N ASP A 238 -12.35 8.17 2.95
CA ASP A 238 -13.28 9.14 3.53
C ASP A 238 -13.95 8.61 4.80
N GLN A 239 -14.34 7.33 4.82
CA GLN A 239 -14.85 6.69 6.05
C GLN A 239 -13.78 6.67 7.15
N MET A 240 -12.53 6.38 6.79
CA MET A 240 -11.44 6.42 7.74
C MET A 240 -11.22 7.83 8.29
N ARG A 241 -11.21 8.87 7.45
CA ARG A 241 -11.09 10.27 7.87
C ARG A 241 -12.25 10.72 8.77
N ALA A 242 -13.46 10.21 8.50
CA ALA A 242 -14.66 10.53 9.29
C ALA A 242 -14.68 9.92 10.69
N ARG A 243 -13.71 9.03 11.02
CA ARG A 243 -13.60 8.42 12.37
C ARG A 243 -13.16 9.40 13.45
N GLY A 244 -12.68 10.57 13.06
CA GLY A 244 -12.23 11.56 14.02
C GLY A 244 -12.03 12.94 13.41
N PHE A 245 -11.55 13.86 14.22
CA PHE A 245 -11.21 15.24 13.83
C PHE A 245 -10.02 15.74 14.64
N SER A 246 -9.35 16.77 14.15
CA SER A 246 -8.27 17.44 14.87
C SER A 246 -8.69 18.83 15.32
N LEU A 247 -8.28 19.23 16.51
CA LEU A 247 -8.41 20.58 17.05
C LEU A 247 -7.04 21.21 17.18
N THR A 248 -6.82 22.37 16.57
CA THR A 248 -5.56 23.11 16.64
C THR A 248 -5.79 24.51 17.18
N GLY A 249 -5.10 24.88 18.26
CA GLY A 249 -5.26 26.20 18.86
C GLY A 249 -4.55 26.38 20.19
N ALA A 250 -4.95 27.39 20.98
CA ALA A 250 -4.43 27.62 22.31
C ALA A 250 -4.77 26.44 23.26
N LYS A 251 -3.79 26.03 24.08
CA LYS A 251 -3.89 24.86 24.95
C LYS A 251 -5.19 24.79 25.76
N ASP A 252 -5.59 25.92 26.39
CA ASP A 252 -6.78 25.96 27.24
C ASP A 252 -8.09 25.89 26.45
N ALA A 253 -8.10 26.46 25.25
CA ALA A 253 -9.27 26.41 24.36
C ALA A 253 -9.47 24.99 23.81
N VAL A 254 -8.40 24.39 23.28
CA VAL A 254 -8.43 22.99 22.82
C VAL A 254 -8.76 22.03 23.96
N GLY A 255 -8.21 22.26 25.16
CA GLY A 255 -8.49 21.43 26.34
C GLY A 255 -9.97 21.39 26.71
N ARG A 256 -10.66 22.52 26.69
CA ARG A 256 -12.12 22.58 26.96
C ARG A 256 -12.95 21.84 25.92
N LEU A 257 -12.61 21.97 24.65
CA LEU A 257 -13.34 21.31 23.54
C LEU A 257 -13.04 19.80 23.48
N ALA A 258 -11.90 19.37 23.99
CA ALA A 258 -11.51 17.96 24.05
C ALA A 258 -12.02 17.23 25.31
N GLU A 259 -12.62 17.95 26.26
CA GLU A 259 -13.07 17.37 27.53
C GLU A 259 -14.15 16.30 27.30
N GLY A 260 -13.98 15.15 27.95
CA GLY A 260 -14.89 14.01 27.82
C GLY A 260 -14.74 13.19 26.53
N ARG A 261 -13.84 13.58 25.63
CA ARG A 261 -13.60 12.88 24.36
C ARG A 261 -12.37 12.00 24.42
N ARG A 262 -12.36 10.95 23.61
CA ARG A 262 -11.21 10.06 23.48
C ARG A 262 -10.13 10.70 22.63
N VAL A 263 -8.98 10.99 23.25
CA VAL A 263 -7.80 11.54 22.59
C VAL A 263 -7.07 10.41 21.84
N LEU A 264 -6.89 10.57 20.53
CA LEU A 264 -6.15 9.66 19.67
C LEU A 264 -4.68 10.05 19.60
N HIS A 265 -4.41 11.35 19.41
CA HIS A 265 -3.07 11.91 19.34
C HIS A 265 -3.02 13.31 19.95
N ARG A 266 -1.87 13.70 20.49
CA ARG A 266 -1.64 15.06 21.01
C ARG A 266 -0.23 15.51 20.67
N GLN A 267 -0.13 16.67 20.05
CA GLN A 267 1.13 17.34 19.75
C GLN A 267 1.10 18.77 20.30
N GLN A 268 2.21 19.23 20.84
CA GLN A 268 2.32 20.61 21.33
C GLN A 268 3.55 21.27 20.72
N LEU A 269 3.36 22.49 20.22
CA LEU A 269 4.42 23.35 19.72
C LEU A 269 4.27 24.74 20.36
N GLY A 270 5.08 25.01 21.38
CA GLY A 270 4.96 26.26 22.15
C GLY A 270 3.60 26.38 22.86
N ALA A 271 2.88 27.46 22.56
CA ALA A 271 1.55 27.74 23.13
C ALA A 271 0.41 27.06 22.33
N THR A 272 0.70 26.54 21.13
CA THR A 272 -0.27 25.87 20.28
C THR A 272 -0.26 24.38 20.55
N VAL A 273 -1.46 23.81 20.65
CA VAL A 273 -1.68 22.37 20.80
C VAL A 273 -2.55 21.88 19.64
N GLN A 274 -2.19 20.75 19.07
CA GLN A 274 -3.05 19.99 18.20
C GLN A 274 -3.45 18.69 18.92
N VAL A 275 -4.74 18.41 18.92
CA VAL A 275 -5.32 17.20 19.52
C VAL A 275 -6.20 16.52 18.50
N THR A 276 -5.93 15.25 18.24
CA THR A 276 -6.76 14.39 17.40
C THR A 276 -7.72 13.62 18.28
N LEU A 277 -9.01 13.68 17.97
CA LEU A 277 -10.11 13.13 18.78
C LEU A 277 -10.93 12.13 17.95
N GLU A 278 -11.47 11.11 18.60
CA GLU A 278 -12.39 10.16 17.99
C GLU A 278 -13.81 10.74 17.90
N GLY A 279 -14.53 10.44 16.82
CA GLY A 279 -15.91 10.87 16.57
C GLY A 279 -16.03 12.05 15.61
N ALA A 280 -17.13 12.78 15.70
CA ALA A 280 -17.41 13.96 14.88
C ALA A 280 -17.82 15.12 15.79
N LEU A 281 -17.75 16.34 15.26
CA LEU A 281 -18.34 17.54 15.90
C LEU A 281 -19.71 17.80 15.26
N ASP A 282 -20.65 18.23 16.06
CA ASP A 282 -21.91 18.77 15.57
C ASP A 282 -21.75 20.28 15.21
N ASP A 283 -22.81 20.88 14.65
CA ASP A 283 -22.79 22.27 14.16
C ASP A 283 -22.56 23.28 15.32
N ASP A 284 -23.07 22.99 16.54
CA ASP A 284 -22.90 23.86 17.71
C ASP A 284 -21.46 23.79 18.22
N GLU A 285 -20.88 22.62 18.21
CA GLU A 285 -19.48 22.39 18.59
C GLU A 285 -18.49 23.01 17.59
N LEU A 286 -18.81 22.93 16.28
CA LEU A 286 -18.05 23.61 15.22
C LEU A 286 -18.09 25.15 15.41
N ALA A 287 -19.27 25.70 15.71
CA ALA A 287 -19.43 27.11 16.01
C ALA A 287 -18.65 27.52 17.26
N ALA A 288 -18.67 26.71 18.32
CA ALA A 288 -17.94 26.93 19.57
C ALA A 288 -16.41 26.88 19.35
N ALA A 289 -15.92 25.94 18.53
CA ALA A 289 -14.50 25.87 18.18
C ALA A 289 -14.04 27.13 17.42
N SER A 290 -14.82 27.56 16.43
CA SER A 290 -14.57 28.77 15.65
C SER A 290 -14.56 30.03 16.55
N ALA A 291 -15.54 30.17 17.47
CA ALA A 291 -15.60 31.29 18.41
C ALA A 291 -14.43 31.31 19.41
N ALA A 292 -13.88 30.14 19.73
CA ALA A 292 -12.71 29.99 20.59
C ALA A 292 -11.38 30.17 19.85
N GLY A 293 -11.38 30.46 18.53
CA GLY A 293 -10.17 30.54 17.71
C GLY A 293 -9.44 29.21 17.57
N VAL A 294 -10.19 28.10 17.62
CA VAL A 294 -9.67 26.74 17.42
C VAL A 294 -10.01 26.30 16.02
N GLU A 295 -8.98 25.91 15.27
CA GLU A 295 -9.12 25.34 13.94
C GLU A 295 -9.52 23.87 14.04
N VAL A 296 -10.56 23.50 13.28
CA VAL A 296 -11.01 22.10 13.15
C VAL A 296 -10.52 21.55 11.82
N GLY A 297 -9.81 20.44 11.87
CA GLY A 297 -9.27 19.75 10.68
C GLY A 297 -9.67 18.29 10.61
N ALA A 298 -9.50 17.69 9.44
CA ALA A 298 -9.62 16.25 9.28
C ALA A 298 -8.50 15.52 10.04
N VAL A 299 -8.74 14.26 10.42
CA VAL A 299 -7.71 13.41 11.00
C VAL A 299 -6.78 12.93 9.89
N PRO A 300 -5.46 13.11 10.03
CA PRO A 300 -4.51 12.44 9.17
C PRO A 300 -4.67 10.91 9.27
N VAL A 301 -4.68 10.23 8.13
CA VAL A 301 -4.74 8.75 8.09
C VAL A 301 -3.58 8.13 8.89
N GLN A 302 -2.44 8.83 8.93
CA GLN A 302 -1.26 8.46 9.73
C GLN A 302 -1.59 8.33 11.24
N ASP A 303 -2.32 9.28 11.81
CA ASP A 303 -2.65 9.26 13.25
C ASP A 303 -3.57 8.08 13.59
N LEU A 304 -4.54 7.80 12.71
CA LEU A 304 -5.42 6.64 12.86
C LEU A 304 -4.65 5.32 12.68
N PHE A 305 -3.75 5.27 11.71
CA PHE A 305 -2.89 4.12 11.49
C PHE A 305 -2.02 3.82 12.71
N VAL A 306 -1.31 4.82 13.25
CA VAL A 306 -0.50 4.67 14.46
C VAL A 306 -1.35 4.15 15.61
N ARG A 307 -2.56 4.69 15.78
CA ARG A 307 -3.49 4.28 16.83
C ARG A 307 -3.93 2.82 16.71
N LEU A 308 -4.28 2.40 15.51
CA LEU A 308 -4.75 1.03 15.25
C LEU A 308 -3.63 0.00 15.43
N THR A 309 -2.37 0.40 15.22
CA THR A 309 -1.21 -0.49 15.27
C THR A 309 -0.33 -0.32 16.52
N ASP A 310 -0.69 0.55 17.46
CA ASP A 310 0.04 0.70 18.74
C ASP A 310 -0.44 -0.32 19.78
N PRO A 311 0.38 -1.34 20.13
CA PRO A 311 0.01 -2.35 21.10
C PRO A 311 -0.11 -1.82 22.54
N ARG A 312 0.40 -0.59 22.80
CA ARG A 312 0.44 -0.03 24.18
C ARG A 312 -0.81 0.75 24.55
N GLY A 313 -1.67 1.08 23.56
CA GLY A 313 -2.76 2.05 23.77
C GLY A 313 -2.21 3.38 24.27
N VAL A 314 -2.72 4.51 23.80
CA VAL A 314 -2.29 5.81 24.35
C VAL A 314 -2.53 5.80 25.86
N PRO A 315 -1.54 6.16 26.71
CA PRO A 315 -1.77 6.36 28.14
C PRO A 315 -2.88 7.40 28.30
N SER A 316 -3.85 7.09 29.12
CA SER A 316 -4.96 7.95 29.53
C SER A 316 -4.48 9.26 30.15
#